data_d01910b8623782a57bf4fc6837c026d3
#
_entry.id   d01910b8623782a57bf4fc6837c026d3
#
_cell.length_a   1.000
_cell.length_b   1.000
_cell.length_c   1.000
_cell.angle_alpha   90.00
_cell.angle_beta   90.00
_cell.angle_gamma   90.00
#
_symmetry.space_group_name_H-M   'P 1'
#
loop_
_entity.id
_entity.type
_entity.pdbx_description
1 polymer ?
#
loop_
_entity_poly.entity_id
_entity_poly.type
_entity_poly.pdbx_seq_one_letter_code
_entity_poly.pdbx_strand_id
1 'polypeptide(L)'
;MKYRICISALLLWAGMQLSASNNQEEVVIKIIETSDVHGNFFPYNFIERKEWSGSLARVHSFVKEQREKYGDNCLLMDNGDILQGQPTAYYYNFMDTVSTHVAADMMNYMGYVVGNMGNHDVETGHAVYDRWIKQCDFPVLGANIIDNATGKPYLKPYEVLERDGVRIAVLGMITPAIPSWLPEKLWSGLHFEEMEPCARKWVKII
;
A
#
# COMPACT_ATOMS: atom_id res chain seq x y z
N MET A 1 -60.83 -69.15 23.16
CA MET A 1 -59.39 -68.80 23.18
C MET A 1 -59.12 -67.80 22.08
N LYS A 2 -58.87 -66.52 22.41
CA LYS A 2 -58.60 -65.44 21.45
C LYS A 2 -57.16 -65.00 21.69
N TYR A 3 -56.29 -65.25 20.69
CA TYR A 3 -54.89 -64.73 20.70
C TYR A 3 -54.86 -63.31 20.14
N ARG A 4 -54.37 -62.37 20.96
CA ARG A 4 -54.04 -61.00 20.51
C ARG A 4 -52.60 -60.99 20.11
N ILE A 5 -52.34 -60.67 18.84
CA ILE A 5 -50.98 -60.41 18.29
C ILE A 5 -50.74 -58.97 18.52
N CYS A 6 -49.75 -58.61 19.36
CA CYS A 6 -49.18 -57.24 19.45
C CYS A 6 -48.05 -57.07 18.38
N ILE A 7 -48.31 -56.23 17.40
CA ILE A 7 -47.27 -55.82 16.47
C ILE A 7 -46.61 -54.58 17.04
N SER A 8 -45.37 -54.73 17.52
CA SER A 8 -44.54 -53.60 17.96
C SER A 8 -43.85 -53.03 16.73
N ALA A 9 -44.26 -51.85 16.30
CA ALA A 9 -43.56 -51.09 15.24
C ALA A 9 -42.33 -50.42 15.84
N LEU A 10 -41.13 -50.92 15.51
CA LEU A 10 -39.86 -50.22 15.76
C LEU A 10 -39.71 -49.14 14.70
N LEU A 11 -39.88 -47.88 15.09
CA LEU A 11 -39.48 -46.70 14.33
C LEU A 11 -37.96 -46.51 14.46
N LEU A 12 -37.20 -46.92 13.43
CA LEU A 12 -35.79 -46.55 13.26
C LEU A 12 -35.73 -45.10 12.83
N TRP A 13 -35.41 -44.20 13.76
CA TRP A 13 -35.09 -42.82 13.48
C TRP A 13 -33.62 -42.75 13.03
N ALA A 14 -33.39 -42.79 11.72
CA ALA A 14 -32.09 -42.52 11.11
C ALA A 14 -31.84 -41.02 11.23
N GLY A 15 -31.11 -40.58 12.26
CA GLY A 15 -30.62 -39.24 12.41
C GLY A 15 -29.56 -38.97 11.31
N MET A 16 -29.96 -38.34 10.22
CA MET A 16 -29.02 -37.73 9.30
C MET A 16 -28.32 -36.56 10.03
N GLN A 17 -27.14 -36.81 10.56
CA GLN A 17 -26.24 -35.72 10.91
C GLN A 17 -25.75 -35.06 9.63
N LEU A 18 -26.38 -33.95 9.24
CA LEU A 18 -25.78 -33.02 8.30
C LEU A 18 -24.56 -32.41 9.00
N SER A 19 -23.39 -32.96 8.78
CA SER A 19 -22.14 -32.27 9.01
C SER A 19 -22.13 -31.10 8.03
N ALA A 20 -22.48 -29.91 8.48
CA ALA A 20 -22.17 -28.70 7.78
C ALA A 20 -20.64 -28.61 7.71
N SER A 21 -20.06 -29.05 6.60
CA SER A 21 -18.69 -28.76 6.26
C SER A 21 -18.64 -27.24 6.12
N ASN A 22 -18.07 -26.56 7.12
CA ASN A 22 -17.72 -25.16 7.04
C ASN A 22 -16.49 -25.08 6.11
N ASN A 23 -16.73 -25.27 4.80
CA ASN A 23 -15.74 -24.87 3.79
C ASN A 23 -15.70 -23.35 3.80
N GLN A 24 -14.93 -22.77 4.73
CA GLN A 24 -14.44 -21.42 4.53
C GLN A 24 -13.49 -21.53 3.32
N GLU A 25 -13.91 -20.99 2.19
CA GLU A 25 -13.00 -20.81 1.06
C GLU A 25 -11.84 -19.94 1.55
N GLU A 26 -10.63 -20.49 1.48
CA GLU A 26 -9.43 -19.78 1.85
C GLU A 26 -9.13 -18.75 0.76
N VAL A 27 -9.16 -17.46 1.11
CA VAL A 27 -8.78 -16.37 0.22
C VAL A 27 -7.30 -16.05 0.43
N VAL A 28 -6.51 -16.17 -0.63
CA VAL A 28 -5.08 -15.86 -0.60
C VAL A 28 -4.85 -14.49 -1.21
N ILE A 29 -4.34 -13.57 -0.40
CA ILE A 29 -3.94 -12.22 -0.83
C ILE A 29 -2.42 -12.15 -0.89
N LYS A 30 -1.87 -11.83 -2.05
CA LYS A 30 -0.45 -11.60 -2.25
C LYS A 30 -0.15 -10.11 -2.13
N ILE A 31 0.60 -9.72 -1.10
CA ILE A 31 1.08 -8.34 -0.94
C ILE A 31 2.55 -8.28 -1.35
N ILE A 32 2.88 -7.33 -2.22
CA ILE A 32 4.24 -6.98 -2.62
C ILE A 32 4.44 -5.53 -2.20
N GLU A 33 5.49 -5.29 -1.47
CA GLU A 33 5.87 -3.98 -0.99
C GLU A 33 7.24 -3.60 -1.56
N THR A 34 7.36 -2.34 -2.03
CA THR A 34 8.63 -1.68 -2.30
C THR A 34 8.85 -0.60 -1.25
N SER A 35 10.10 -0.37 -0.89
CA SER A 35 10.54 0.66 0.04
C SER A 35 11.91 1.15 -0.40
N ASP A 36 12.20 2.43 -0.14
CA ASP A 36 13.55 2.99 -0.35
C ASP A 36 14.09 2.76 -1.76
N VAL A 37 13.24 2.94 -2.77
CA VAL A 37 13.63 2.77 -4.18
C VAL A 37 14.69 3.79 -4.58
N HIS A 38 14.67 5.00 -3.99
CA HIS A 38 15.68 6.03 -4.16
C HIS A 38 16.04 6.31 -5.63
N GLY A 39 15.00 6.45 -6.49
CA GLY A 39 15.18 6.74 -7.90
C GLY A 39 15.85 5.63 -8.72
N ASN A 40 16.02 4.43 -8.17
CA ASN A 40 16.54 3.25 -8.90
C ASN A 40 15.47 2.66 -9.81
N PHE A 41 15.11 3.41 -10.86
CA PHE A 41 14.07 3.02 -11.81
C PHE A 41 14.56 1.97 -12.80
N PHE A 42 15.79 2.08 -13.27
CA PHE A 42 16.38 1.28 -14.34
C PHE A 42 17.44 0.32 -13.81
N PRO A 43 17.72 -0.81 -14.49
CA PRO A 43 18.73 -1.77 -14.08
C PRO A 43 20.16 -1.25 -14.39
N TYR A 44 20.40 0.01 -14.12
CA TYR A 44 21.66 0.72 -14.35
C TYR A 44 21.86 1.82 -13.32
N ASN A 45 23.01 1.80 -12.63
CA ASN A 45 23.40 2.88 -11.72
C ASN A 45 24.13 3.97 -12.51
N PHE A 46 23.49 5.12 -12.68
CA PHE A 46 24.04 6.26 -13.45
C PHE A 46 25.18 6.97 -12.73
N ILE A 47 25.29 6.85 -11.40
CA ILE A 47 26.38 7.43 -10.61
C ILE A 47 27.65 6.59 -10.81
N GLU A 48 27.54 5.29 -10.61
CA GLU A 48 28.66 4.35 -10.73
C GLU A 48 28.91 3.88 -12.17
N ARG A 49 28.01 4.21 -13.12
CA ARG A 49 28.07 3.87 -14.54
C ARG A 49 28.22 2.37 -14.81
N LYS A 50 27.45 1.56 -14.11
CA LYS A 50 27.45 0.10 -14.24
C LYS A 50 26.03 -0.48 -14.16
N GLU A 51 25.89 -1.72 -14.59
CA GLU A 51 24.67 -2.48 -14.37
C GLU A 51 24.34 -2.59 -12.87
N TRP A 52 23.04 -2.57 -12.56
CA TRP A 52 22.55 -2.64 -11.20
C TRP A 52 21.46 -3.72 -11.06
N SER A 53 21.58 -4.55 -10.04
CA SER A 53 20.62 -5.64 -9.81
C SER A 53 19.30 -5.15 -9.23
N GLY A 54 19.33 -4.10 -8.41
CA GLY A 54 18.13 -3.49 -7.82
C GLY A 54 17.55 -2.42 -8.77
N SER A 55 16.28 -2.55 -9.15
CA SER A 55 15.58 -1.48 -9.87
C SER A 55 14.08 -1.75 -9.93
N LEU A 56 13.30 -0.70 -10.06
CA LEU A 56 11.85 -0.80 -10.20
C LEU A 56 11.45 -1.60 -11.46
N ALA A 57 12.21 -1.47 -12.55
CA ALA A 57 11.99 -2.26 -13.77
C ALA A 57 12.14 -3.77 -13.53
N ARG A 58 13.06 -4.20 -12.65
CA ARG A 58 13.18 -5.63 -12.28
C ARG A 58 12.06 -6.08 -11.35
N VAL A 59 11.66 -5.21 -10.42
CA VAL A 59 10.47 -5.46 -9.58
C VAL A 59 9.24 -5.66 -10.45
N HIS A 60 9.07 -4.87 -11.53
CA HIS A 60 7.95 -5.04 -12.47
C HIS A 60 7.87 -6.45 -13.06
N SER A 61 9.01 -7.02 -13.48
CA SER A 61 9.04 -8.39 -14.00
C SER A 61 8.54 -9.41 -12.96
N PHE A 62 8.99 -9.28 -11.71
CA PHE A 62 8.52 -10.11 -10.61
C PHE A 62 7.01 -9.92 -10.33
N VAL A 63 6.55 -8.68 -10.28
CA VAL A 63 5.12 -8.36 -10.07
C VAL A 63 4.25 -8.98 -11.16
N LYS A 64 4.70 -8.93 -12.41
CA LYS A 64 4.00 -9.53 -13.54
C LYS A 64 3.81 -11.04 -13.35
N GLU A 65 4.86 -11.78 -12.98
CA GLU A 65 4.77 -13.21 -12.67
C GLU A 65 3.81 -13.50 -11.51
N GLN A 66 3.81 -12.65 -10.48
CA GLN A 66 2.90 -12.84 -9.34
C GLN A 66 1.45 -12.55 -9.73
N ARG A 67 1.20 -11.57 -10.58
CA ARG A 67 -0.16 -11.30 -11.11
C ARG A 67 -0.70 -12.41 -12.00
N GLU A 68 0.15 -13.10 -12.75
CA GLU A 68 -0.26 -14.29 -13.51
C GLU A 68 -0.79 -15.39 -12.56
N LYS A 69 -0.26 -15.49 -11.35
CA LYS A 69 -0.63 -16.49 -10.35
C LYS A 69 -1.81 -16.09 -9.47
N TYR A 70 -1.85 -14.82 -9.02
CA TYR A 70 -2.79 -14.35 -8.01
C TYR A 70 -3.86 -13.40 -8.55
N GLY A 71 -3.79 -13.01 -9.82
CA GLY A 71 -4.74 -12.08 -10.44
C GLY A 71 -4.85 -10.77 -9.68
N ASP A 72 -6.08 -10.32 -9.46
CA ASP A 72 -6.40 -9.09 -8.73
C ASP A 72 -6.10 -9.16 -7.23
N ASN A 73 -5.85 -10.37 -6.70
CA ASN A 73 -5.39 -10.57 -5.31
C ASN A 73 -3.90 -10.28 -5.13
N CYS A 74 -3.19 -9.88 -6.18
CA CYS A 74 -1.81 -9.40 -6.09
C CYS A 74 -1.79 -7.89 -5.94
N LEU A 75 -1.55 -7.41 -4.72
CA LEU A 75 -1.49 -5.99 -4.37
C LEU A 75 -0.04 -5.51 -4.37
N LEU A 76 0.25 -4.45 -5.12
CA LEU A 76 1.56 -3.79 -5.14
C LEU A 76 1.45 -2.45 -4.40
N MET A 77 2.26 -2.26 -3.37
CA MET A 77 2.28 -1.08 -2.51
C MET A 77 3.69 -0.50 -2.40
N ASP A 78 3.80 0.77 -2.06
CA ASP A 78 5.09 1.44 -1.82
C ASP A 78 5.10 2.10 -0.43
N ASN A 79 6.21 1.94 0.28
CA ASN A 79 6.38 2.48 1.63
C ASN A 79 7.16 3.82 1.66
N GLY A 80 7.40 4.43 0.51
CA GLY A 80 8.03 5.74 0.37
C GLY A 80 9.53 5.70 0.08
N ASP A 81 10.12 6.89 0.09
CA ASP A 81 11.51 7.16 -0.26
C ASP A 81 11.85 6.81 -1.73
N ILE A 82 11.00 7.26 -2.63
CA ILE A 82 11.17 7.05 -4.07
C ILE A 82 11.80 8.26 -4.79
N LEU A 83 11.55 9.49 -4.29
CA LEU A 83 11.86 10.73 -5.02
C LEU A 83 13.32 11.21 -4.88
N GLN A 84 14.13 10.61 -4.02
CA GLN A 84 15.51 11.02 -3.78
C GLN A 84 16.48 9.91 -4.19
N GLY A 85 17.68 10.23 -4.68
CA GLY A 85 18.77 9.28 -4.91
C GLY A 85 19.39 9.39 -6.30
N GLN A 86 18.95 8.60 -7.27
CA GLN A 86 19.56 8.57 -8.61
C GLN A 86 19.36 9.87 -9.41
N PRO A 87 20.26 10.21 -10.32
CA PRO A 87 20.18 11.42 -11.16
C PRO A 87 18.88 11.56 -11.93
N THR A 88 18.24 10.45 -12.30
CA THR A 88 16.95 10.48 -13.00
C THR A 88 15.85 11.08 -12.09
N ALA A 89 15.77 10.70 -10.81
CA ALA A 89 14.82 11.32 -9.88
C ALA A 89 15.12 12.83 -9.75
N TYR A 90 16.39 13.21 -9.54
CA TYR A 90 16.78 14.60 -9.45
C TYR A 90 16.38 15.42 -10.69
N TYR A 91 16.54 14.87 -11.90
CA TYR A 91 16.17 15.53 -13.15
C TYR A 91 14.68 15.87 -13.17
N TYR A 92 13.79 14.92 -12.84
CA TYR A 92 12.35 15.16 -12.80
C TYR A 92 11.90 15.96 -11.57
N ASN A 93 12.65 15.94 -10.48
CA ASN A 93 12.38 16.79 -9.34
C ASN A 93 12.58 18.27 -9.68
N PHE A 94 13.72 18.64 -10.31
CA PHE A 94 14.21 20.00 -10.31
C PHE A 94 14.54 20.60 -11.69
N MET A 95 14.68 19.77 -12.72
CA MET A 95 15.03 20.22 -14.06
C MET A 95 13.84 20.18 -15.02
N ASP A 96 13.22 19.04 -15.19
CA ASP A 96 11.97 18.88 -15.94
C ASP A 96 10.78 18.87 -14.97
N THR A 97 10.26 20.05 -14.69
CA THR A 97 9.12 20.23 -13.79
C THR A 97 7.78 20.26 -14.51
N VAL A 98 7.76 20.07 -15.83
CA VAL A 98 6.57 20.14 -16.70
C VAL A 98 6.05 18.77 -17.08
N SER A 99 6.94 17.87 -17.48
CA SER A 99 6.57 16.48 -17.80
C SER A 99 6.04 15.74 -16.58
N THR A 100 5.26 14.67 -16.81
CA THR A 100 4.89 13.76 -15.74
C THR A 100 6.15 13.22 -15.07
N HIS A 101 6.14 13.19 -13.75
CA HIS A 101 7.28 12.69 -12.99
C HIS A 101 7.48 11.20 -13.26
N VAL A 102 8.70 10.80 -13.61
CA VAL A 102 9.00 9.40 -13.99
C VAL A 102 8.61 8.39 -12.92
N ALA A 103 8.70 8.74 -11.62
CA ALA A 103 8.22 7.88 -10.54
C ALA A 103 6.72 7.64 -10.63
N ALA A 104 5.92 8.69 -10.88
CA ALA A 104 4.47 8.56 -11.05
C ALA A 104 4.14 7.70 -12.28
N ASP A 105 4.76 7.97 -13.44
CA ASP A 105 4.54 7.19 -14.65
C ASP A 105 4.84 5.70 -14.45
N MET A 106 5.97 5.38 -13.84
CA MET A 106 6.36 3.98 -13.60
C MET A 106 5.44 3.31 -12.59
N MET A 107 5.10 3.98 -11.50
CA MET A 107 4.22 3.41 -10.47
C MET A 107 2.81 3.20 -11.01
N ASN A 108 2.25 4.16 -11.76
CA ASN A 108 0.95 4.03 -12.43
C ASN A 108 0.97 2.86 -13.44
N TYR A 109 1.99 2.80 -14.29
CA TYR A 109 2.18 1.70 -15.26
C TYR A 109 2.29 0.33 -14.59
N MET A 110 2.98 0.26 -13.44
CA MET A 110 3.11 -0.97 -12.66
C MET A 110 1.86 -1.33 -11.87
N GLY A 111 0.87 -0.42 -11.79
CA GLY A 111 -0.39 -0.63 -11.09
C GLY A 111 -0.21 -0.73 -9.58
N TYR A 112 0.51 0.21 -8.99
CA TYR A 112 0.50 0.40 -7.54
C TYR A 112 -0.91 0.75 -7.09
N VAL A 113 -1.33 0.19 -5.95
CA VAL A 113 -2.67 0.42 -5.39
C VAL A 113 -2.65 1.40 -4.23
N VAL A 114 -1.50 1.56 -3.57
CA VAL A 114 -1.25 2.48 -2.45
C VAL A 114 0.23 2.86 -2.46
N GLY A 115 0.53 4.13 -2.17
CA GLY A 115 1.85 4.61 -1.81
C GLY A 115 1.84 5.23 -0.40
N ASN A 116 3.01 5.42 0.18
CA ASN A 116 3.20 6.13 1.44
C ASN A 116 4.20 7.26 1.24
N MET A 117 4.07 8.34 2.02
CA MET A 117 5.05 9.42 2.02
C MET A 117 6.26 9.02 2.87
N GLY A 118 7.44 8.97 2.29
CA GLY A 118 8.70 8.76 2.96
C GLY A 118 9.38 10.07 3.38
N ASN A 119 10.40 9.99 4.24
CA ASN A 119 11.12 11.18 4.70
C ASN A 119 11.96 11.82 3.58
N HIS A 120 12.54 11.03 2.69
CA HIS A 120 13.25 11.54 1.53
C HIS A 120 12.32 12.08 0.43
N ASP A 121 11.04 11.71 0.41
CA ASP A 121 10.07 12.36 -0.45
C ASP A 121 9.77 13.76 0.06
N VAL A 122 9.58 13.96 1.38
CA VAL A 122 9.43 15.30 2.01
C VAL A 122 10.65 16.17 1.77
N GLU A 123 11.86 15.60 1.70
CA GLU A 123 13.11 16.31 1.45
C GLU A 123 13.10 17.10 0.13
N THR A 124 12.31 16.65 -0.85
CA THR A 124 12.21 17.32 -2.17
C THR A 124 11.42 18.64 -2.13
N GLY A 125 10.63 18.86 -1.07
CA GLY A 125 9.80 20.06 -0.89
C GLY A 125 8.47 20.02 -1.61
N HIS A 126 7.53 20.88 -1.19
CA HIS A 126 6.15 20.97 -1.70
C HIS A 126 6.04 21.02 -3.23
N ALA A 127 6.89 21.77 -3.89
CA ALA A 127 6.83 21.90 -5.35
C ALA A 127 7.01 20.57 -6.09
N VAL A 128 7.72 19.62 -5.47
CA VAL A 128 8.02 18.31 -6.06
C VAL A 128 7.00 17.28 -5.59
N TYR A 129 6.91 17.04 -4.26
CA TYR A 129 6.06 15.94 -3.78
C TYR A 129 4.57 16.19 -4.01
N ASP A 130 4.07 17.44 -3.94
CA ASP A 130 2.67 17.75 -4.26
C ASP A 130 2.33 17.48 -5.73
N ARG A 131 3.28 17.79 -6.63
CA ARG A 131 3.15 17.47 -8.05
C ARG A 131 3.12 15.98 -8.29
N TRP A 132 4.06 15.24 -7.70
CA TRP A 132 4.15 13.79 -7.81
C TRP A 132 2.89 13.11 -7.30
N ILE A 133 2.40 13.47 -6.10
CA ILE A 133 1.16 12.93 -5.51
C ILE A 133 -0.02 13.12 -6.46
N LYS A 134 -0.16 14.31 -7.07
CA LYS A 134 -1.25 14.60 -8.02
C LYS A 134 -1.17 13.81 -9.32
N GLN A 135 -0.02 13.30 -9.66
CA GLN A 135 0.22 12.52 -10.88
C GLN A 135 0.11 11.01 -10.64
N CYS A 136 0.02 10.57 -9.37
CA CYS A 136 -0.23 9.18 -9.04
C CYS A 136 -1.72 8.84 -9.22
N ASP A 137 -2.02 7.70 -9.88
CA ASP A 137 -3.37 7.17 -10.08
C ASP A 137 -3.89 6.42 -8.83
N PHE A 138 -3.10 6.36 -7.79
CA PHE A 138 -3.37 5.72 -6.50
C PHE A 138 -3.13 6.71 -5.35
N PRO A 139 -3.74 6.49 -4.18
CA PRO A 139 -3.52 7.37 -3.04
C PRO A 139 -2.11 7.21 -2.45
N VAL A 140 -1.44 8.34 -2.19
CA VAL A 140 -0.27 8.42 -1.33
C VAL A 140 -0.76 8.76 0.08
N LEU A 141 -0.40 7.92 1.05
CA LEU A 141 -0.93 7.99 2.41
C LEU A 141 0.02 8.73 3.37
N GLY A 142 -0.57 9.28 4.45
CA GLY A 142 0.20 9.97 5.48
C GLY A 142 -0.70 10.43 6.63
N ALA A 143 -1.16 9.49 7.48
CA ALA A 143 -2.16 9.73 8.52
C ALA A 143 -1.69 10.72 9.61
N ASN A 144 -0.39 10.76 9.89
CA ASN A 144 0.20 11.62 10.90
C ASN A 144 0.91 12.86 10.35
N ILE A 145 0.72 13.15 9.05
CA ILE A 145 1.12 14.43 8.44
C ILE A 145 -0.08 15.36 8.52
N ILE A 146 0.00 16.38 9.34
CA ILE A 146 -1.14 17.27 9.65
C ILE A 146 -0.94 18.64 9.01
N ASP A 147 -1.95 19.12 8.31
CA ASP A 147 -2.03 20.48 7.81
C ASP A 147 -2.38 21.43 8.96
N ASN A 148 -1.50 22.38 9.27
CA ASN A 148 -1.63 23.34 10.34
C ASN A 148 -2.82 24.29 10.17
N ALA A 149 -3.25 24.54 8.93
CA ALA A 149 -4.37 25.45 8.66
C ALA A 149 -5.72 24.79 8.95
N THR A 150 -5.83 23.49 8.73
CA THR A 150 -7.10 22.73 8.84
C THR A 150 -7.15 21.83 10.08
N GLY A 151 -6.01 21.47 10.66
CA GLY A 151 -5.89 20.49 11.74
C GLY A 151 -6.27 19.06 11.30
N LYS A 152 -6.29 18.80 9.99
CA LYS A 152 -6.64 17.51 9.40
C LYS A 152 -5.41 16.86 8.76
N PRO A 153 -5.41 15.54 8.53
CA PRO A 153 -4.38 14.91 7.74
C PRO A 153 -4.22 15.61 6.39
N TYR A 154 -2.98 15.91 6.06
CA TYR A 154 -2.59 16.54 4.78
C TYR A 154 -2.78 15.60 3.60
N LEU A 155 -2.49 14.32 3.82
CA LEU A 155 -2.72 13.22 2.87
C LEU A 155 -3.89 12.35 3.34
N LYS A 156 -4.35 11.48 2.46
CA LYS A 156 -5.31 10.44 2.84
C LYS A 156 -4.72 9.59 3.97
N PRO A 157 -5.41 9.40 5.09
CA PRO A 157 -4.82 8.68 6.22
C PRO A 157 -4.72 7.18 5.97
N TYR A 158 -5.70 6.60 5.32
CA TYR A 158 -5.77 5.17 5.01
C TYR A 158 -6.55 4.91 3.71
N GLU A 159 -6.36 3.72 3.14
CA GLU A 159 -7.13 3.18 2.03
C GLU A 159 -7.75 1.86 2.44
N VAL A 160 -8.96 1.57 1.97
CA VAL A 160 -9.61 0.27 2.14
C VAL A 160 -9.77 -0.38 0.77
N LEU A 161 -9.07 -1.47 0.58
CA LEU A 161 -9.13 -2.30 -0.62
C LEU A 161 -10.06 -3.49 -0.35
N GLU A 162 -10.75 -3.96 -1.39
CA GLU A 162 -11.56 -5.17 -1.31
C GLU A 162 -11.07 -6.18 -2.35
N ARG A 163 -10.86 -7.42 -1.93
CA ARG A 163 -10.44 -8.54 -2.78
C ARG A 163 -11.14 -9.81 -2.34
N ASP A 164 -11.90 -10.42 -3.24
CA ASP A 164 -12.67 -11.65 -2.97
C ASP A 164 -13.49 -11.59 -1.66
N GLY A 165 -14.12 -10.44 -1.40
CA GLY A 165 -14.91 -10.20 -0.19
C GLY A 165 -14.09 -9.91 1.07
N VAL A 166 -12.76 -9.90 0.99
CA VAL A 166 -11.88 -9.51 2.10
C VAL A 166 -11.59 -8.00 2.03
N ARG A 167 -11.86 -7.28 3.11
CA ARG A 167 -11.53 -5.88 3.26
C ARG A 167 -10.14 -5.72 3.89
N ILE A 168 -9.26 -4.99 3.20
CA ILE A 168 -7.87 -4.78 3.59
C ILE A 168 -7.69 -3.29 3.80
N ALA A 169 -7.48 -2.86 5.05
CA ALA A 169 -7.18 -1.47 5.36
C ALA A 169 -5.67 -1.26 5.40
N VAL A 170 -5.20 -0.25 4.65
CA VAL A 170 -3.80 0.18 4.63
C VAL A 170 -3.73 1.55 5.28
N LEU A 171 -3.01 1.67 6.38
CA LEU A 171 -2.78 2.92 7.11
C LEU A 171 -1.36 3.41 6.82
N GLY A 172 -1.22 4.61 6.24
CA GLY A 172 0.09 5.20 5.95
C GLY A 172 0.56 6.13 7.07
N MET A 173 1.83 6.04 7.44
CA MET A 173 2.45 6.93 8.42
C MET A 173 3.91 7.20 8.07
N ILE A 174 4.42 8.34 8.55
CA ILE A 174 5.81 8.75 8.42
C ILE A 174 6.43 8.95 9.80
N THR A 175 7.76 8.92 9.86
CA THR A 175 8.49 9.26 11.10
C THR A 175 8.16 10.69 11.56
N PRO A 176 7.92 10.92 12.87
CA PRO A 176 7.73 12.26 13.40
C PRO A 176 9.05 13.06 13.51
N ALA A 177 10.19 12.44 13.17
CA ALA A 177 11.52 13.09 13.28
C ALA A 177 11.82 14.08 12.13
N ILE A 178 10.92 14.26 11.17
CA ILE A 178 11.09 15.18 10.03
C ILE A 178 11.61 16.57 10.45
N PRO A 179 11.06 17.25 11.49
CA PRO A 179 11.54 18.57 11.89
C PRO A 179 12.98 18.58 12.43
N SER A 180 13.49 17.43 12.88
CA SER A 180 14.86 17.28 13.35
C SER A 180 15.87 17.06 12.22
N TRP A 181 15.40 16.59 11.07
CA TRP A 181 16.23 16.20 9.94
C TRP A 181 16.20 17.21 8.79
N LEU A 182 15.04 17.84 8.56
CA LEU A 182 14.79 18.65 7.37
C LEU A 182 14.47 20.11 7.72
N PRO A 183 14.97 21.09 6.93
CA PRO A 183 14.59 22.49 7.06
C PRO A 183 13.08 22.70 6.89
N GLU A 184 12.48 23.54 7.75
CA GLU A 184 11.04 23.84 7.77
C GLU A 184 10.46 24.25 6.41
N LYS A 185 11.24 24.94 5.55
CA LYS A 185 10.81 25.35 4.22
C LYS A 185 10.37 24.20 3.31
N LEU A 186 10.79 22.94 3.58
CA LEU A 186 10.47 21.76 2.79
C LEU A 186 9.12 21.15 3.18
N TRP A 187 8.66 21.42 4.39
CA TRP A 187 7.40 20.93 4.98
C TRP A 187 6.55 22.04 5.60
N SER A 188 6.72 23.29 5.12
CA SER A 188 6.05 24.46 5.67
C SER A 188 4.54 24.30 5.73
N GLY A 189 3.92 24.70 6.85
CA GLY A 189 2.48 24.52 7.04
C GLY A 189 2.04 23.14 7.50
N LEU A 190 2.98 22.23 7.72
CA LEU A 190 2.70 20.89 8.22
C LEU A 190 3.27 20.67 9.63
N HIS A 191 2.78 19.65 10.32
CA HIS A 191 3.46 19.04 11.46
C HIS A 191 3.25 17.53 11.44
N PHE A 192 4.03 16.80 12.25
CA PHE A 192 4.07 15.34 12.26
C PHE A 192 3.72 14.82 13.64
N GLU A 193 2.57 14.16 13.76
CA GLU A 193 2.12 13.55 15.01
C GLU A 193 2.92 12.26 15.30
N GLU A 194 3.01 11.92 16.61
CA GLU A 194 3.58 10.64 17.04
C GLU A 194 2.81 9.45 16.43
N MET A 195 3.56 8.46 15.93
CA MET A 195 3.00 7.34 15.17
C MET A 195 2.06 6.47 16.00
N GLU A 196 2.42 6.12 17.25
CA GLU A 196 1.61 5.22 18.06
C GLU A 196 0.23 5.79 18.43
N PRO A 197 0.11 7.02 18.95
CA PRO A 197 -1.21 7.64 19.20
C PRO A 197 -2.03 7.78 17.92
N CYS A 198 -1.40 8.17 16.80
CA CYS A 198 -2.04 8.30 15.50
C CYS A 198 -2.60 6.94 15.03
N ALA A 199 -1.79 5.88 15.06
CA ALA A 199 -2.23 4.53 14.70
C ALA A 199 -3.42 4.06 15.55
N ARG A 200 -3.35 4.24 16.87
CA ARG A 200 -4.44 3.87 17.79
C ARG A 200 -5.73 4.61 17.52
N LYS A 201 -5.63 5.87 17.07
CA LYS A 201 -6.79 6.68 16.66
C LYS A 201 -7.44 6.09 15.41
N TRP A 202 -6.66 5.86 14.36
CA TRP A 202 -7.18 5.44 13.05
C TRP A 202 -7.68 3.99 13.04
N VAL A 203 -7.00 3.07 13.72
CA VAL A 203 -7.46 1.66 13.85
C VAL A 203 -8.85 1.53 14.52
N LYS A 204 -9.28 2.53 15.32
CA LYS A 204 -10.64 2.55 15.89
C LYS A 204 -11.69 3.10 14.90
N ILE A 205 -11.26 3.80 13.86
CA ILE A 205 -12.13 4.42 12.86
C ILE A 205 -12.33 3.49 11.66
N ILE A 206 -11.31 2.73 11.32
CA ILE A 206 -11.31 1.72 10.27
C ILE A 206 -12.12 0.48 10.70
#